data_31d4359da4bfb5b9e234499d10d9cf7c
#
_entry.id   31d4359da4bfb5b9e234499d10d9cf7c
#
_cell.length_a   1.000
_cell.length_b   1.000
_cell.length_c   1.000
_cell.angle_alpha   90.00
_cell.angle_beta   90.00
_cell.angle_gamma   90.00
#
_symmetry.space_group_name_H-M   'P 1'
#
loop_
_entity.id
_entity.type
_entity.pdbx_description
1 polymer ?
#
loop_
_entity_poly.entity_id
_entity_poly.type
_entity_poly.pdbx_seq_one_letter_code
_entity_poly.pdbx_strand_id
1 'polypeptide(L)'
;TTRPLGAARAQVHGTYVITQTEDGIVIVDQHAAHERLVYERLKQSLAKTGVARQILLIPDIVELPSEDVARLVARSEELEAFGLVVEGFGPGAVAVRETPALLGEVNARALLADLADDFADWDGSTRLAEKLDHVAATMACHGSVRAGRQLRPEEMDALLREMEATPGSGQCNHGRPTYVELKLGDIERLFGRR
;
A
#
# COMPACT_ATOMS: atom_id res chain seq x y z
N THR A 1 -6.05 -13.46 -24.96
CA THR A 1 -5.99 -13.00 -23.56
C THR A 1 -6.49 -11.56 -23.55
N THR A 2 -7.69 -11.36 -22.98
CA THR A 2 -8.27 -10.03 -22.85
C THR A 2 -7.42 -9.19 -21.88
N ARG A 3 -7.09 -7.96 -22.28
CA ARG A 3 -6.39 -6.97 -21.48
C ARG A 3 -7.31 -5.79 -21.18
N PRO A 4 -8.21 -5.90 -20.19
CA PRO A 4 -9.24 -4.89 -19.93
C PRO A 4 -8.68 -3.49 -19.68
N LEU A 5 -7.51 -3.40 -19.04
CA LEU A 5 -6.82 -2.12 -18.80
C LEU A 5 -5.90 -1.71 -19.94
N GLY A 6 -5.84 -2.49 -21.02
CA GLY A 6 -5.11 -2.15 -22.24
C GLY A 6 -3.59 -2.24 -22.11
N ALA A 7 -2.90 -1.48 -22.95
CA ALA A 7 -1.45 -1.40 -22.98
C ALA A 7 -0.97 -0.03 -22.53
N ALA A 8 0.03 0.00 -21.67
CA ALA A 8 0.63 1.25 -21.20
C ALA A 8 1.24 2.03 -22.38
N ARG A 9 1.01 3.33 -22.42
CA ARG A 9 1.50 4.23 -23.47
C ARG A 9 2.40 5.32 -22.91
N ALA A 10 2.11 5.84 -21.74
CA ALA A 10 2.87 6.92 -21.13
C ALA A 10 2.68 6.96 -19.62
N GLN A 11 3.66 7.54 -18.95
CA GLN A 11 3.54 8.00 -17.58
C GLN A 11 3.52 9.53 -17.58
N VAL A 12 2.58 10.13 -16.85
CA VAL A 12 2.40 11.59 -16.81
C VAL A 12 2.53 12.07 -15.37
N HIS A 13 3.25 13.17 -15.19
CA HIS A 13 3.50 13.78 -13.86
C HIS A 13 4.09 12.80 -12.82
N GLY A 14 4.75 11.74 -13.26
CA GLY A 14 5.28 10.71 -12.36
C GLY A 14 4.22 10.00 -11.51
N THR A 15 2.94 10.22 -11.78
CA THR A 15 1.80 9.80 -10.95
C THR A 15 0.80 8.94 -11.71
N TYR A 16 0.57 9.25 -12.99
CA TYR A 16 -0.49 8.61 -13.77
C TYR A 16 0.09 7.76 -14.90
N VAL A 17 -0.44 6.57 -15.07
CA VAL A 17 -0.17 5.71 -16.22
C VAL A 17 -1.34 5.82 -17.19
N ILE A 18 -1.04 6.23 -18.42
CA ILE A 18 -2.02 6.32 -19.51
C ILE A 18 -1.93 5.04 -20.33
N THR A 19 -3.08 4.43 -20.56
CA THR A 19 -3.18 3.21 -21.35
C THR A 19 -4.11 3.38 -22.52
N GLN A 20 -3.97 2.54 -23.51
CA GLN A 20 -4.89 2.44 -24.64
C GLN A 20 -5.60 1.09 -24.59
N THR A 21 -6.92 1.12 -24.59
CA THR A 21 -7.77 -0.06 -24.72
C THR A 21 -8.29 -0.17 -26.15
N GLU A 22 -9.08 -1.18 -26.43
CA GLU A 22 -9.69 -1.38 -27.74
C GLU A 22 -10.64 -0.21 -28.11
N ASP A 23 -11.35 0.37 -27.14
CA ASP A 23 -12.39 1.35 -27.35
C ASP A 23 -12.21 2.65 -26.56
N GLY A 24 -11.01 2.90 -26.02
CA GLY A 24 -10.79 4.12 -25.25
C GLY A 24 -9.42 4.25 -24.62
N ILE A 25 -9.37 5.05 -23.57
CA ILE A 25 -8.19 5.35 -22.78
C ILE A 25 -8.50 5.06 -21.31
N VAL A 26 -7.53 4.50 -20.59
CA VAL A 26 -7.58 4.37 -19.14
C VAL A 26 -6.48 5.22 -18.51
N ILE A 27 -6.81 5.92 -17.45
CA ILE A 27 -5.86 6.68 -16.65
C ILE A 27 -5.79 6.03 -15.27
N VAL A 28 -4.61 5.52 -14.92
CA VAL A 28 -4.37 4.83 -13.64
C VAL A 28 -3.60 5.75 -12.71
N ASP A 29 -4.09 5.93 -11.49
CA ASP A 29 -3.30 6.49 -10.39
C ASP A 29 -2.37 5.40 -9.87
N GLN A 30 -1.10 5.49 -10.26
CA GLN A 30 -0.08 4.48 -9.95
C GLN A 30 0.13 4.31 -8.45
N HIS A 31 0.05 5.39 -7.67
CA HIS A 31 0.23 5.33 -6.22
C HIS A 31 -0.94 4.62 -5.54
N ALA A 32 -2.17 5.03 -5.85
CA ALA A 32 -3.38 4.40 -5.31
C ALA A 32 -3.49 2.92 -5.71
N ALA A 33 -3.17 2.60 -6.97
CA ALA A 33 -3.16 1.23 -7.45
C ALA A 33 -2.14 0.37 -6.71
N HIS A 34 -0.92 0.87 -6.53
CA HIS A 34 0.14 0.14 -5.82
C HIS A 34 -0.21 -0.10 -4.36
N GLU A 35 -0.70 0.91 -3.65
CA GLU A 35 -1.15 0.75 -2.26
C GLU A 35 -2.22 -0.33 -2.15
N ARG A 36 -3.19 -0.35 -3.05
CA ARG A 36 -4.24 -1.37 -3.05
C ARG A 36 -3.68 -2.76 -3.29
N LEU A 37 -2.73 -2.91 -4.19
CA LEU A 37 -2.09 -4.20 -4.46
C LEU A 37 -1.27 -4.69 -3.27
N VAL A 38 -0.53 -3.81 -2.61
CA VAL A 38 0.21 -4.15 -1.38
C VAL A 38 -0.74 -4.57 -0.27
N TYR A 39 -1.83 -3.86 -0.07
CA TYR A 39 -2.87 -4.21 0.88
C TYR A 39 -3.44 -5.61 0.64
N GLU A 40 -3.80 -5.94 -0.59
CA GLU A 40 -4.34 -7.26 -0.93
C GLU A 40 -3.29 -8.38 -0.76
N ARG A 41 -2.04 -8.14 -1.13
CA ARG A 41 -0.94 -9.09 -0.91
C ARG A 41 -0.70 -9.33 0.57
N LEU A 42 -0.71 -8.28 1.38
CA LEU A 42 -0.51 -8.38 2.82
C LEU A 42 -1.62 -9.25 3.45
N LYS A 43 -2.87 -9.02 3.10
CA LYS A 43 -4.01 -9.83 3.55
C LYS A 43 -3.89 -11.29 3.13
N GLN A 44 -3.51 -11.55 1.88
CA GLN A 44 -3.31 -12.91 1.39
C GLN A 44 -2.16 -13.62 2.13
N SER A 45 -1.06 -12.93 2.39
CA SER A 45 0.07 -13.49 3.13
C SER A 45 -0.32 -13.86 4.56
N LEU A 46 -1.05 -12.98 5.23
CA LEU A 46 -1.57 -13.25 6.58
C LEU A 46 -2.47 -14.49 6.63
N ALA A 47 -3.29 -14.68 5.60
CA ALA A 47 -4.23 -15.80 5.55
C ALA A 47 -3.58 -17.14 5.20
N LYS A 48 -2.43 -17.16 4.52
CA LYS A 48 -1.86 -18.39 3.94
C LYS A 48 -0.51 -18.78 4.54
N THR A 49 0.49 -17.92 4.43
CA THR A 49 1.90 -18.27 4.69
C THR A 49 2.55 -17.47 5.79
N GLY A 50 1.87 -16.44 6.29
CA GLY A 50 2.47 -15.40 7.10
C GLY A 50 3.17 -14.34 6.23
N VAL A 51 3.52 -13.23 6.83
CA VAL A 51 4.15 -12.10 6.16
C VAL A 51 5.66 -12.27 6.17
N ALA A 52 6.28 -12.28 4.98
CA ALA A 52 7.73 -12.30 4.86
C ALA A 52 8.32 -11.02 5.45
N ARG A 53 9.42 -11.16 6.19
CA ARG A 53 10.07 -10.08 6.93
C ARG A 53 11.44 -9.77 6.34
N GLN A 54 11.78 -8.49 6.36
CA GLN A 54 13.10 -8.00 6.04
C GLN A 54 13.82 -7.63 7.35
N ILE A 55 14.93 -8.29 7.60
CA ILE A 55 15.77 -8.01 8.77
C ILE A 55 16.58 -6.74 8.47
N LEU A 56 16.50 -5.77 9.36
CA LEU A 56 17.32 -4.57 9.27
C LEU A 56 18.74 -4.87 9.80
N LEU A 57 19.73 -4.51 9.01
CA LEU A 57 21.13 -4.71 9.38
C LEU A 57 21.50 -3.95 10.68
N ILE A 58 20.96 -2.76 10.79
CA ILE A 58 21.03 -1.93 11.99
C ILE A 58 19.59 -1.64 12.41
N PRO A 59 19.19 -1.95 13.65
CA PRO A 59 17.87 -1.60 14.14
C PRO A 59 17.60 -0.11 14.01
N ASP A 60 16.40 0.24 13.59
CA ASP A 60 15.97 1.63 13.49
C ASP A 60 15.38 2.06 14.85
N ILE A 61 16.02 3.02 15.48
CA ILE A 61 15.60 3.54 16.79
C ILE A 61 14.67 4.74 16.55
N VAL A 62 13.41 4.57 16.90
CA VAL A 62 12.37 5.57 16.69
C VAL A 62 11.97 6.21 18.01
N GLU A 63 12.19 7.51 18.14
CA GLU A 63 11.72 8.27 19.28
C GLU A 63 10.26 8.65 19.13
N LEU A 64 9.47 8.36 20.14
CA LEU A 64 8.03 8.61 20.18
C LEU A 64 7.61 9.02 21.60
N PRO A 65 6.46 9.68 21.77
CA PRO A 65 5.86 9.91 23.07
C PRO A 65 5.73 8.59 23.86
N SER A 66 5.96 8.63 25.16
CA SER A 66 5.97 7.42 25.99
C SER A 66 4.66 6.61 25.94
N GLU A 67 3.54 7.27 25.77
CA GLU A 67 2.23 6.62 25.59
C GLU A 67 2.16 5.79 24.31
N ASP A 68 2.71 6.32 23.23
CA ASP A 68 2.77 5.62 21.93
C ASP A 68 3.73 4.44 21.98
N VAL A 69 4.87 4.60 22.64
CA VAL A 69 5.82 3.50 22.89
C VAL A 69 5.13 2.37 23.64
N ALA A 70 4.40 2.69 24.71
CA ALA A 70 3.68 1.70 25.51
C ALA A 70 2.62 0.96 24.68
N ARG A 71 1.86 1.66 23.84
CA ARG A 71 0.85 1.07 22.96
C ARG A 71 1.46 0.10 21.95
N LEU A 72 2.58 0.48 21.33
CA LEU A 72 3.27 -0.36 20.34
C LEU A 72 3.90 -1.59 20.99
N VAL A 73 4.59 -1.41 22.11
CA VAL A 73 5.26 -2.52 22.83
C VAL A 73 4.26 -3.53 23.36
N ALA A 74 3.10 -3.08 23.84
CA ALA A 74 2.02 -3.94 24.32
C ALA A 74 1.48 -4.86 23.22
N ARG A 75 1.62 -4.48 21.95
CA ARG A 75 1.16 -5.25 20.79
C ARG A 75 2.29 -5.83 19.94
N SER A 76 3.49 -5.93 20.48
CA SER A 76 4.67 -6.39 19.75
C SER A 76 4.50 -7.80 19.16
N GLU A 77 3.89 -8.73 19.88
CA GLU A 77 3.62 -10.09 19.39
C GLU A 77 2.61 -10.09 18.24
N GLU A 78 1.56 -9.30 18.33
CA GLU A 78 0.57 -9.17 17.25
C GLU A 78 1.18 -8.51 16.01
N LEU A 79 2.01 -7.47 16.18
CA LEU A 79 2.73 -6.80 15.09
C LEU A 79 3.71 -7.73 14.38
N GLU A 80 4.34 -8.65 15.10
CA GLU A 80 5.23 -9.65 14.51
C GLU A 80 4.50 -10.52 13.48
N ALA A 81 3.25 -10.88 13.73
CA ALA A 81 2.45 -11.62 12.76
C ALA A 81 2.23 -10.84 11.46
N PHE A 82 2.21 -9.51 11.53
CA PHE A 82 2.15 -8.63 10.36
C PHE A 82 3.53 -8.35 9.73
N GLY A 83 4.57 -8.96 10.23
CA GLY A 83 5.93 -8.80 9.72
C GLY A 83 6.70 -7.62 10.28
N LEU A 84 6.18 -6.96 11.32
CA LEU A 84 6.82 -5.82 11.98
C LEU A 84 7.33 -6.25 13.36
N VAL A 85 8.65 -6.37 13.50
CA VAL A 85 9.29 -6.75 14.76
C VAL A 85 9.83 -5.53 15.46
N VAL A 86 9.24 -5.22 16.60
CA VAL A 86 9.56 -4.06 17.43
C VAL A 86 9.83 -4.48 18.86
N GLU A 87 10.68 -3.72 19.53
CA GLU A 87 10.92 -3.89 20.96
C GLU A 87 11.10 -2.52 21.63
N GLY A 88 10.79 -2.45 22.92
CA GLY A 88 11.03 -1.25 23.72
C GLY A 88 12.51 -0.91 23.81
N PHE A 89 12.83 0.37 23.64
CA PHE A 89 14.18 0.91 23.80
C PHE A 89 14.12 2.11 24.76
N GLY A 90 13.88 1.79 26.02
CA GLY A 90 13.56 2.79 27.03
C GLY A 90 12.13 3.33 26.92
N PRO A 91 11.72 4.28 27.78
CA PRO A 91 10.34 4.78 27.82
C PRO A 91 9.97 5.70 26.64
N GLY A 92 10.95 6.23 25.94
CA GLY A 92 10.77 7.22 24.88
C GLY A 92 11.15 6.73 23.48
N ALA A 93 11.45 5.45 23.29
CA ALA A 93 11.87 4.94 21.99
C ALA A 93 11.45 3.49 21.76
N VAL A 94 11.36 3.12 20.49
CA VAL A 94 11.10 1.76 20.01
C VAL A 94 12.21 1.39 19.04
N ALA A 95 12.79 0.20 19.18
CA ALA A 95 13.72 -0.37 18.21
C ALA A 95 12.93 -1.21 17.20
N VAL A 96 13.04 -0.89 15.92
CA VAL A 96 12.49 -1.68 14.82
C VAL A 96 13.59 -2.59 14.29
N ARG A 97 13.37 -3.89 14.37
CA ARG A 97 14.37 -4.89 13.95
C ARG A 97 14.07 -5.50 12.59
N GLU A 98 12.79 -5.72 12.30
CA GLU A 98 12.35 -6.30 11.05
C GLU A 98 11.09 -5.57 10.57
N THR A 99 10.95 -5.45 9.25
CA THR A 99 9.80 -4.83 8.60
C THR A 99 9.19 -5.79 7.57
N PRO A 100 7.91 -5.63 7.21
CA PRO A 100 7.31 -6.44 6.15
C PRO A 100 8.06 -6.25 4.83
N ALA A 101 8.55 -7.33 4.24
CA ALA A 101 9.28 -7.28 2.97
C ALA A 101 8.44 -6.68 1.82
N LEU A 102 7.13 -6.87 1.86
CA LEU A 102 6.19 -6.30 0.88
C LEU A 102 6.19 -4.78 0.84
N LEU A 103 6.55 -4.13 1.94
CA LEU A 103 6.57 -2.67 2.02
C LEU A 103 7.86 -2.05 1.44
N GLY A 104 8.90 -2.87 1.23
CA GLY A 104 10.21 -2.36 0.79
C GLY A 104 10.85 -1.45 1.83
N GLU A 105 11.46 -0.35 1.40
CA GLU A 105 11.97 0.67 2.32
C GLU A 105 10.81 1.41 3.00
N VAL A 106 10.84 1.44 4.32
CA VAL A 106 9.78 2.02 5.15
C VAL A 106 10.36 3.17 5.97
N ASN A 107 9.63 4.29 6.04
CA ASN A 107 9.84 5.29 7.06
C ASN A 107 9.24 4.75 8.38
N ALA A 108 10.09 4.13 9.19
CA ALA A 108 9.65 3.46 10.42
C ALA A 108 8.95 4.41 11.39
N ARG A 109 9.45 5.65 11.52
CA ARG A 109 8.83 6.64 12.40
C ARG A 109 7.40 6.97 11.98
N ALA A 110 7.18 7.24 10.71
CA ALA A 110 5.85 7.55 10.18
C ALA A 110 4.90 6.37 10.33
N LEU A 111 5.35 5.16 10.01
CA LEU A 111 4.55 3.95 10.17
C LEU A 111 4.17 3.71 11.63
N LEU A 112 5.13 3.78 12.55
CA LEU A 112 4.87 3.55 13.97
C LEU A 112 3.96 4.63 14.56
N ALA A 113 4.10 5.87 14.15
CA ALA A 113 3.22 6.96 14.59
C ALA A 113 1.77 6.70 14.16
N ASP A 114 1.54 6.31 12.92
CA ASP A 114 0.19 6.02 12.41
C ASP A 114 -0.41 4.79 13.09
N LEU A 115 0.37 3.74 13.33
CA LEU A 115 -0.09 2.56 14.07
C LEU A 115 -0.43 2.91 15.52
N ALA A 116 0.38 3.73 16.18
CA ALA A 116 0.11 4.17 17.54
C ALA A 116 -1.19 4.99 17.63
N ASP A 117 -1.45 5.85 16.65
CA ASP A 117 -2.70 6.59 16.53
C ASP A 117 -3.90 5.65 16.36
N ASP A 118 -3.78 4.64 15.51
CA ASP A 118 -4.82 3.62 15.33
C ASP A 118 -5.09 2.89 16.66
N PHE A 119 -4.03 2.49 17.37
CA PHE A 119 -4.15 1.75 18.63
C PHE A 119 -4.72 2.60 19.76
N ALA A 120 -4.53 3.91 19.72
CA ALA A 120 -5.11 4.84 20.70
C ALA A 120 -6.63 4.86 20.63
N ASP A 121 -7.20 4.64 19.44
CA ASP A 121 -8.65 4.64 19.20
C ASP A 121 -9.30 3.30 19.55
N TRP A 122 -8.52 2.25 19.79
CA TRP A 122 -9.01 0.90 20.06
C TRP A 122 -8.86 0.51 21.53
N ASP A 123 -9.82 -0.23 22.02
CA ASP A 123 -9.73 -0.86 23.34
C ASP A 123 -8.51 -1.79 23.38
N GLY A 124 -7.78 -1.78 24.49
CA GLY A 124 -6.63 -2.67 24.68
C GLY A 124 -6.95 -4.16 24.59
N SER A 125 -8.22 -4.56 24.74
CA SER A 125 -8.70 -5.94 24.54
C SER A 125 -8.96 -6.28 23.06
N THR A 126 -9.04 -5.29 22.17
CA THR A 126 -9.27 -5.50 20.74
C THR A 126 -8.03 -6.12 20.10
N ARG A 127 -8.18 -7.28 19.48
CA ARG A 127 -7.09 -7.95 18.78
C ARG A 127 -6.83 -7.29 17.42
N LEU A 128 -5.57 -7.18 17.00
CA LEU A 128 -5.23 -6.65 15.67
C LEU A 128 -5.82 -7.52 14.55
N ALA A 129 -5.97 -8.83 14.77
CA ALA A 129 -6.64 -9.72 13.81
C ALA A 129 -8.09 -9.32 13.53
N GLU A 130 -8.79 -8.74 14.51
CA GLU A 130 -10.16 -8.23 14.35
C GLU A 130 -10.19 -6.90 13.55
N LYS A 131 -9.06 -6.22 13.49
CA LYS A 131 -8.84 -4.96 12.76
C LYS A 131 -7.90 -5.16 11.57
N LEU A 132 -7.84 -6.38 11.03
CA LEU A 132 -6.93 -6.79 9.97
C LEU A 132 -6.94 -5.80 8.79
N ASP A 133 -8.12 -5.46 8.31
CA ASP A 133 -8.27 -4.59 7.14
C ASP A 133 -7.72 -3.19 7.41
N HIS A 134 -7.95 -2.67 8.62
CA HIS A 134 -7.44 -1.37 9.00
C HIS A 134 -5.92 -1.36 9.16
N VAL A 135 -5.37 -2.35 9.86
CA VAL A 135 -3.91 -2.48 10.04
C VAL A 135 -3.21 -2.67 8.70
N ALA A 136 -3.75 -3.54 7.84
CA ALA A 136 -3.21 -3.76 6.49
C ALA A 136 -3.26 -2.48 5.64
N ALA A 137 -4.33 -1.69 5.73
CA ALA A 137 -4.45 -0.42 5.02
C ALA A 137 -3.42 0.60 5.51
N THR A 138 -3.26 0.74 6.83
CA THR A 138 -2.24 1.62 7.42
C THR A 138 -0.84 1.24 6.97
N MET A 139 -0.49 -0.05 7.02
CA MET A 139 0.80 -0.53 6.57
C MET A 139 1.01 -0.31 5.07
N ALA A 140 0.00 -0.56 4.24
CA ALA A 140 0.10 -0.40 2.79
C ALA A 140 0.40 1.06 2.38
N CYS A 141 -0.13 2.04 3.11
CA CYS A 141 0.16 3.46 2.90
C CYS A 141 1.64 3.80 3.06
N HIS A 142 2.39 2.98 3.78
CA HIS A 142 3.84 3.14 4.01
C HIS A 142 4.71 2.28 3.10
N GLY A 143 4.12 1.63 2.10
CA GLY A 143 4.86 0.91 1.06
C GLY A 143 5.71 1.83 0.19
N SER A 144 6.82 1.30 -0.34
CA SER A 144 7.89 2.09 -0.96
C SER A 144 7.65 2.55 -2.40
N VAL A 145 6.42 2.85 -2.81
CA VAL A 145 6.27 3.57 -4.07
C VAL A 145 6.58 5.03 -3.84
N ARG A 146 7.78 5.41 -4.22
CA ARG A 146 8.17 6.82 -4.23
C ARG A 146 7.28 7.57 -5.23
N ALA A 147 6.50 8.51 -4.72
CA ALA A 147 5.77 9.44 -5.59
C ALA A 147 6.77 10.09 -6.55
N GLY A 148 6.42 10.12 -7.84
CA GLY A 148 7.29 10.69 -8.87
C GLY A 148 8.33 9.74 -9.46
N ARG A 149 8.38 8.46 -9.03
CA ARG A 149 9.27 7.49 -9.67
C ARG A 149 8.85 7.25 -11.12
N GLN A 150 9.82 7.36 -12.02
CA GLN A 150 9.62 6.99 -13.41
C GLN A 150 9.57 5.47 -13.56
N LEU A 151 8.48 4.96 -14.11
CA LEU A 151 8.32 3.55 -14.40
C LEU A 151 8.82 3.24 -15.81
N ARG A 152 9.47 2.10 -15.97
CA ARG A 152 9.78 1.57 -17.31
C ARG A 152 8.50 1.01 -17.94
N PRO A 153 8.41 0.92 -19.27
CA PRO A 153 7.25 0.36 -19.96
C PRO A 153 6.81 -1.01 -19.43
N GLU A 154 7.77 -1.88 -19.13
CA GLU A 154 7.52 -3.22 -18.59
C GLU A 154 6.92 -3.17 -17.17
N GLU A 155 7.36 -2.21 -16.35
CA GLU A 155 6.82 -2.03 -15.01
C GLU A 155 5.38 -1.49 -15.04
N MET A 156 5.09 -0.60 -15.97
CA MET A 156 3.73 -0.10 -16.19
C MET A 156 2.79 -1.23 -16.63
N ASP A 157 3.19 -2.02 -17.60
CA ASP A 157 2.38 -3.16 -18.05
C ASP A 157 2.24 -4.23 -16.96
N ALA A 158 3.27 -4.48 -16.15
CA ALA A 158 3.20 -5.40 -15.02
C ALA A 158 2.17 -4.92 -13.98
N LEU A 159 2.14 -3.61 -13.68
CA LEU A 159 1.15 -3.02 -12.80
C LEU A 159 -0.28 -3.26 -13.31
N LEU A 160 -0.53 -3.02 -14.59
CA LEU A 160 -1.84 -3.24 -15.21
C LEU A 160 -2.28 -4.70 -15.12
N ARG A 161 -1.37 -5.63 -15.43
CA ARG A 161 -1.67 -7.08 -15.36
C ARG A 161 -1.98 -7.53 -13.94
N GLU A 162 -1.25 -7.01 -12.97
CA GLU A 162 -1.51 -7.31 -11.58
C GLU A 162 -2.85 -6.75 -11.11
N MET A 163 -3.19 -5.52 -11.51
CA MET A 163 -4.52 -4.95 -11.22
C MET A 163 -5.65 -5.80 -11.79
N GLU A 164 -5.51 -6.28 -13.02
CA GLU A 164 -6.49 -7.15 -13.67
C GLU A 164 -6.64 -8.50 -12.95
N ALA A 165 -5.56 -9.01 -12.38
CA ALA A 165 -5.55 -10.27 -11.64
C ALA A 165 -6.03 -10.15 -10.18
N THR A 166 -6.11 -8.93 -9.66
CA THR A 166 -6.42 -8.68 -8.25
C THR A 166 -7.86 -8.16 -8.10
N PRO A 167 -8.78 -8.94 -7.51
CA PRO A 167 -10.13 -8.49 -7.24
C PRO A 167 -10.15 -7.22 -6.36
N GLY A 168 -10.99 -6.27 -6.71
CA GLY A 168 -11.12 -5.02 -5.96
C GLY A 168 -10.05 -3.96 -6.21
N SER A 169 -9.09 -4.23 -7.11
CA SER A 169 -8.00 -3.30 -7.44
C SER A 169 -8.49 -1.97 -8.07
N GLY A 170 -9.71 -1.92 -8.57
CA GLY A 170 -10.31 -0.71 -9.14
C GLY A 170 -10.63 0.39 -8.12
N GLN A 171 -10.54 0.09 -6.83
CA GLN A 171 -10.77 1.04 -5.75
C GLN A 171 -9.58 1.02 -4.79
N CYS A 172 -9.20 2.19 -4.27
CA CYS A 172 -8.21 2.29 -3.19
C CYS A 172 -8.82 1.90 -1.84
N ASN A 173 -8.00 1.85 -0.79
CA ASN A 173 -8.45 1.51 0.56
C ASN A 173 -9.45 2.52 1.16
N HIS A 174 -9.58 3.70 0.56
CA HIS A 174 -10.50 4.75 0.95
C HIS A 174 -11.77 4.82 0.07
N GLY A 175 -11.96 3.84 -0.81
CA GLY A 175 -13.12 3.77 -1.72
C GLY A 175 -13.05 4.68 -2.95
N ARG A 176 -11.91 5.33 -3.20
CA ARG A 176 -11.70 6.14 -4.40
C ARG A 176 -11.26 5.24 -5.57
N PRO A 177 -11.61 5.59 -6.82
CA PRO A 177 -11.14 4.81 -7.95
C PRO A 177 -9.61 4.87 -8.08
N THR A 178 -9.00 3.75 -8.44
CA THR A 178 -7.58 3.66 -8.76
C THR A 178 -7.31 3.94 -10.24
N TYR A 179 -8.35 3.85 -11.06
CA TYR A 179 -8.32 4.23 -12.47
C TYR A 179 -9.65 4.79 -12.93
N VAL A 180 -9.61 5.55 -14.00
CA VAL A 180 -10.79 6.06 -14.72
C VAL A 180 -10.69 5.68 -16.18
N GLU A 181 -11.83 5.44 -16.81
CA GLU A 181 -11.91 5.06 -18.22
C GLU A 181 -12.63 6.15 -19.03
N LEU A 182 -12.06 6.49 -20.18
CA LEU A 182 -12.65 7.40 -21.15
C LEU A 182 -12.90 6.64 -22.45
N LYS A 183 -14.15 6.47 -22.81
CA LYS A 183 -14.51 5.82 -24.06
C LYS A 183 -14.19 6.73 -25.25
N LEU A 184 -13.74 6.15 -26.35
CA LEU A 184 -13.38 6.88 -27.55
C LEU A 184 -14.53 7.78 -28.06
N GLY A 185 -15.76 7.28 -28.03
CA GLY A 185 -16.94 8.05 -28.42
C GLY A 185 -17.17 9.30 -27.57
N ASP A 186 -16.86 9.25 -26.27
CA ASP A 186 -16.98 10.39 -25.38
C ASP A 186 -15.89 11.42 -25.66
N ILE A 187 -14.67 10.95 -25.94
CA ILE A 187 -13.56 11.81 -26.35
C ILE A 187 -13.88 12.52 -27.67
N GLU A 188 -14.40 11.78 -28.65
CA GLU A 188 -14.79 12.35 -29.95
C GLU A 188 -15.85 13.43 -29.81
N ARG A 189 -16.84 13.26 -28.91
CA ARG A 189 -17.85 14.28 -28.62
C ARG A 189 -17.26 15.56 -28.07
N LEU A 190 -16.22 15.47 -27.22
CA LEU A 190 -15.54 16.65 -26.70
C LEU A 190 -14.91 17.50 -27.82
N PHE A 191 -14.52 16.87 -28.92
CA PHE A 191 -13.97 17.54 -30.10
C PHE A 191 -15.01 17.84 -31.19
N GLY A 192 -16.30 17.62 -30.89
CA GLY A 192 -17.38 17.89 -31.84
C GLY A 192 -17.38 17.00 -33.08
N ARG A 193 -16.79 15.81 -33.00
CA ARG A 193 -16.69 14.88 -34.13
C ARG A 193 -17.93 14.00 -34.35
N ARG A 194 -18.83 13.95 -33.39
CA ARG A 194 -20.14 13.24 -33.45
C ARG A 194 -21.17 13.95 -32.58
#